data_58936bc5c79d7da94105eeecab7d7a4b
#
_entry.id   58936bc5c79d7da94105eeecab7d7a4b
#
_cell.length_a   1.000
_cell.length_b   1.000
_cell.length_c   1.000
_cell.angle_alpha   90.00
_cell.angle_beta   90.00
_cell.angle_gamma   90.00
#
_symmetry.space_group_name_H-M   'P 1'
#
loop_
_entity.id
_entity.type
_entity.pdbx_description
1 polymer ?
#
loop_
_entity_poly.entity_id
_entity_poly.type
_entity_poly.pdbx_seq_one_letter_code
_entity_poly.pdbx_strand_id
1 'polypeptide(L)' 'MNANVPGELADLRHHWGEAYDISYRAGQYRAVRRDDGSTVRAGSAGGLLELIRADYAARPVLRKDNPWLP' A
#
# COMPACT_ATOMS: atom_id res chain seq x y z
N MET A 1 -1.81 17.21 15.63
CA MET A 1 -1.06 17.69 14.47
C MET A 1 -0.15 16.61 13.91
N ASN A 2 -0.29 16.29 12.66
CA ASN A 2 0.44 15.18 12.05
C ASN A 2 1.58 15.66 11.19
N ALA A 3 2.37 16.56 11.73
CA ALA A 3 3.44 17.17 10.97
C ALA A 3 4.45 16.14 10.46
N ASN A 4 4.53 14.99 11.12
CA ASN A 4 5.49 13.96 10.75
C ASN A 4 4.98 12.96 9.71
N VAL A 5 3.72 13.10 9.31
CA VAL A 5 3.14 12.18 8.34
C VAL A 5 3.24 12.81 6.96
N PRO A 6 3.98 12.18 6.03
CA PRO A 6 4.12 12.75 4.69
C PRO A 6 2.80 12.77 3.95
N GLY A 7 2.63 13.79 3.10
CA GLY A 7 1.44 13.87 2.26
C GLY A 7 1.30 12.70 1.31
N GLU A 8 2.42 12.17 0.84
CA GLU A 8 2.40 11.01 -0.05
C GLU A 8 1.78 9.79 0.59
N LEU A 9 1.85 9.69 1.93
CA LEU A 9 1.23 8.57 2.61
C LEU A 9 -0.28 8.57 2.40
N ALA A 10 -0.90 9.75 2.49
CA ALA A 10 -2.33 9.87 2.27
C ALA A 10 -2.69 9.49 0.83
N ASP A 11 -1.89 9.90 -0.13
CA ASP A 11 -2.13 9.55 -1.52
C ASP A 11 -2.04 8.04 -1.74
N LEU A 12 -1.03 7.41 -1.17
CA LEU A 12 -0.88 5.96 -1.30
C LEU A 12 -2.06 5.24 -0.69
N ARG A 13 -2.49 5.70 0.48
CA ARG A 13 -3.64 5.10 1.14
C ARG A 13 -4.92 5.28 0.34
N HIS A 14 -5.05 6.44 -0.29
CA HIS A 14 -6.23 6.72 -1.09
C HIS A 14 -6.34 5.77 -2.28
N HIS A 15 -5.22 5.54 -2.96
CA HIS A 15 -5.22 4.73 -4.18
C HIS A 15 -5.08 3.24 -3.90
N TRP A 16 -4.36 2.86 -2.87
CA TRP A 16 -4.00 1.46 -2.63
C TRP A 16 -4.48 0.92 -1.29
N GLY A 17 -5.15 1.75 -0.49
CA GLY A 17 -5.51 1.37 0.87
C GLY A 17 -6.48 0.22 0.98
N GLU A 18 -7.25 -0.07 -0.07
CA GLU A 18 -8.16 -1.21 -0.05
C GLU A 18 -7.43 -2.53 -0.26
N ALA A 19 -6.30 -2.48 -0.96
CA ALA A 19 -5.53 -3.67 -1.23
C ALA A 19 -4.37 -3.85 -0.27
N TYR A 20 -3.86 -2.75 0.28
CA TYR A 20 -2.69 -2.76 1.14
C TYR A 20 -2.92 -1.89 2.35
N ASP A 21 -2.42 -2.36 3.49
CA ASP A 21 -2.38 -1.55 4.70
C ASP A 21 -1.06 -0.79 4.69
N ILE A 22 -1.12 0.51 4.40
CA ILE A 22 0.07 1.31 4.16
C ILE A 22 0.38 2.17 5.38
N SER A 23 1.63 2.14 5.81
CA SER A 23 2.06 2.90 6.96
C SER A 23 3.44 3.50 6.73
N TYR A 24 3.77 4.48 7.56
CA TYR A 24 5.06 5.14 7.53
C TYR A 24 5.58 5.19 8.96
N ARG A 25 6.82 4.77 9.14
CA ARG A 25 7.40 4.75 10.48
C ARG A 25 8.91 4.83 10.39
N ALA A 26 9.49 5.73 11.16
CA ALA A 26 10.94 5.85 11.27
C ALA A 26 11.62 5.94 9.91
N GLY A 27 11.06 6.76 9.02
CA GLY A 27 11.65 6.98 7.71
C GLY A 27 11.39 5.89 6.68
N GLN A 28 10.56 4.91 7.03
CA GLN A 28 10.25 3.82 6.10
C GLN A 28 8.77 3.74 5.81
N TYR A 29 8.46 3.56 4.52
CA TYR A 29 7.10 3.26 4.09
C TYR A 29 6.94 1.76 4.00
N ARG A 30 5.79 1.27 4.43
CA ARG A 30 5.50 -0.15 4.42
C ARG A 30 4.09 -0.39 3.92
N ALA A 31 3.92 -1.41 3.10
CA ALA A 31 2.61 -1.81 2.62
C ALA A 31 2.44 -3.30 2.86
N VAL A 32 1.37 -3.66 3.56
CA VAL A 32 1.07 -5.04 3.90
C VAL A 32 -0.15 -5.46 3.09
N ARG A 33 -0.01 -6.51 2.30
CA ARG A 33 -1.13 -7.01 1.51
C ARG A 33 -2.24 -7.48 2.43
N ARG A 34 -3.45 -7.10 2.11
CA ARG A 34 -4.60 -7.48 2.96
C ARG A 34 -5.05 -8.91 2.73
N ASP A 35 -4.59 -9.55 1.64
CA ASP A 35 -5.00 -10.92 1.36
C ASP A 35 -4.13 -11.95 2.07
N ASP A 36 -2.80 -11.79 2.02
CA ASP A 36 -1.93 -12.81 2.60
C ASP A 36 -0.93 -12.24 3.61
N GLY A 37 -0.94 -10.93 3.84
CA GLY A 37 -0.05 -10.33 4.82
C GLY A 37 1.38 -10.12 4.36
N SER A 38 1.68 -10.37 3.10
CA SER A 38 3.02 -10.11 2.58
C SER A 38 3.31 -8.61 2.64
N THR A 39 4.56 -8.27 2.89
CA THR A 39 4.95 -6.88 3.12
C THR A 39 6.00 -6.43 2.11
N VAL A 40 5.83 -5.21 1.59
CA VAL A 40 6.88 -4.53 0.83
C VAL A 40 7.24 -3.25 1.57
N ARG A 41 8.49 -2.84 1.47
CA ARG A 41 9.01 -1.66 2.17
C ARG A 41 9.91 -0.86 1.26
N ALA A 42 9.94 0.45 1.51
CA ALA A 42 10.82 1.35 0.77
C ALA A 42 11.12 2.57 1.61
N GLY A 43 12.24 3.23 1.32
CA GLY A 43 12.63 4.44 2.03
C GLY A 43 11.95 5.68 1.51
N SER A 44 11.17 5.58 0.44
CA SER A 44 10.47 6.72 -0.13
C SER A 44 9.11 6.29 -0.63
N ALA A 45 8.20 7.27 -0.74
CA ALA A 45 6.87 7.01 -1.24
C ALA A 45 6.92 6.51 -2.69
N GLY A 46 7.77 7.12 -3.51
CA GLY A 46 7.93 6.69 -4.89
C GLY A 46 8.44 5.27 -5.00
N GLY A 47 9.40 4.91 -4.16
CA GLY A 47 9.92 3.55 -4.14
C GLY A 47 8.86 2.56 -3.71
N LEU A 48 8.08 2.90 -2.71
CA LEU A 48 7.00 2.02 -2.27
C LEU A 48 5.96 1.85 -3.37
N LEU A 49 5.60 2.94 -4.04
CA LEU A 49 4.63 2.88 -5.12
C LEU A 49 5.08 1.93 -6.22
N GLU A 50 6.36 2.00 -6.60
CA GLU A 50 6.90 1.09 -7.59
C GLU A 50 6.78 -0.36 -7.16
N LEU A 51 7.11 -0.63 -5.90
CA LEU A 51 7.01 -1.98 -5.37
C LEU A 51 5.57 -2.47 -5.33
N ILE A 52 4.65 -1.61 -4.92
CA ILE A 52 3.23 -1.96 -4.87
C ILE A 52 2.73 -2.28 -6.27
N ARG A 53 3.07 -1.45 -7.25
CA ARG A 53 2.60 -1.66 -8.61
C ARG A 53 3.12 -2.96 -9.19
N ALA A 54 4.41 -3.25 -8.98
CA ALA A 54 4.98 -4.50 -9.44
C ALA A 54 4.35 -5.71 -8.76
N ASP A 55 4.15 -5.61 -7.46
CA ASP A 55 3.55 -6.68 -6.69
C ASP A 55 2.10 -6.93 -7.11
N TYR A 56 1.34 -5.86 -7.26
CA TYR A 56 -0.06 -5.97 -7.64
C TYR A 56 -0.21 -6.51 -9.06
N ALA A 57 0.67 -6.09 -9.97
CA ALA A 57 0.62 -6.59 -11.34
C ALA A 57 0.91 -8.08 -11.42
N ALA A 58 1.83 -8.55 -10.56
CA ALA A 58 2.15 -9.98 -10.52
C ALA A 58 1.06 -10.79 -9.83
N ARG A 59 0.48 -10.25 -8.76
CA ARG A 59 -0.54 -10.95 -7.97
C ARG A 59 -1.53 -9.92 -7.44
N PRO A 60 -2.60 -9.59 -8.18
CA PRO A 60 -3.58 -8.63 -7.69
C PRO A 60 -4.22 -9.08 -6.39
N VAL A 61 -4.47 -8.13 -5.50
CA VAL A 61 -5.15 -8.39 -4.25
C VAL A 61 -6.65 -8.42 -4.53
N LEU A 62 -7.28 -9.53 -4.22
CA LEU A 62 -8.70 -9.67 -4.40
C LEU A 62 -9.43 -9.04 -3.22
N ARG A 63 -10.48 -8.28 -3.51
CA ARG A 63 -11.29 -7.66 -2.48
C ARG A 63 -12.50 -8.52 -2.21
N LYS A 64 -12.78 -8.69 -0.94
CA LYS A 64 -13.91 -9.50 -0.55
C LYS A 64 -15.24 -8.96 -1.03
N ASP A 65 -15.33 -7.64 -1.07
CA ASP A 65 -16.59 -6.98 -1.37
C ASP A 65 -16.68 -6.53 -2.82
N ASN A 66 -15.86 -7.06 -3.67
CA ASN A 66 -15.91 -6.72 -5.08
C ASN A 66 -17.15 -7.38 -5.70
N PRO A 67 -18.16 -6.57 -6.09
CA PRO A 67 -19.45 -7.12 -6.46
C PRO A 67 -19.46 -7.86 -7.79
N TRP A 68 -18.44 -7.70 -8.60
CA TRP A 68 -18.43 -8.37 -9.90
C TRP A 68 -17.50 -9.54 -9.96
N LEU A 69 -16.99 -9.95 -8.84
CA LEU A 69 -16.30 -11.21 -8.77
C LEU A 69 -17.33 -12.31 -8.63
N PRO A 70 -17.25 -13.32 -9.45
CA PRO A 70 -18.21 -14.41 -9.37
C PRO A 70 -18.10 -15.17 -8.08
#